data_eeae6c193a2b7a85a3b4c3d617f03098
#
_entry.id   eeae6c193a2b7a85a3b4c3d617f03098
#
_cell.length_a   1.000
_cell.length_b   1.000
_cell.length_c   1.000
_cell.angle_alpha   90.00
_cell.angle_beta   90.00
_cell.angle_gamma   90.00
#
_symmetry.space_group_name_H-M   'P 1'
#
loop_
_entity.id
_entity.type
_entity.pdbx_description
1 polymer ?
#
loop_
_entity_poly.entity_id
_entity_poly.type
_entity_poly.pdbx_seq_one_letter_code
_entity_poly.pdbx_strand_id
1 'polypeptide(L)'
;MRVLLVEDDRMIGEAIESALQDAAYAVDWTHDGLSALVAIENQSYDIMLLDLGLPKKDGLQVLSSLRTKGNLIPVLIISARDAVEDRIKGLDAGADDYVLKPFEMTELLARMRAVLRRKGGVARPAMSNGLILLDPTTREAVVGGNTVRLSAREFSLLHTLMIRPGAILSRSDLEDRVYGWNEEVESNAIEFLIHALRKKLGNSAIKNVRGVGWMVSKEN
;
A
#
# COMPACT_ATOMS: atom_id res chain seq x y z
N MET A 1 0.00 -3.51 -2.19
CA MET A 1 0.18 -2.49 -1.13
C MET A 1 -1.19 -1.98 -0.74
N ARG A 2 -1.48 -1.93 0.55
CA ARG A 2 -2.80 -1.58 1.09
C ARG A 2 -2.78 -0.17 1.68
N VAL A 3 -3.73 0.65 1.27
CA VAL A 3 -3.87 2.07 1.67
C VAL A 3 -5.12 2.21 2.51
N LEU A 4 -5.02 2.88 3.66
CA LEU A 4 -6.18 3.38 4.38
C LEU A 4 -6.45 4.82 3.95
N LEU A 5 -7.56 5.05 3.28
CA LEU A 5 -8.07 6.39 2.95
C LEU A 5 -9.04 6.82 4.05
N VAL A 6 -8.82 8.01 4.62
CA VAL A 6 -9.68 8.61 5.64
C VAL A 6 -10.13 9.97 5.13
N GLU A 7 -11.33 10.05 4.61
CA GLU A 7 -11.90 11.21 3.91
C GLU A 7 -13.41 11.16 4.08
N ASP A 8 -14.04 12.23 4.55
CA ASP A 8 -15.48 12.33 4.73
C ASP A 8 -16.20 12.92 3.50
N ASP A 9 -15.51 13.71 2.69
CA ASP A 9 -16.06 14.19 1.42
C ASP A 9 -16.11 13.05 0.40
N ARG A 10 -17.33 12.73 0.00
CA ARG A 10 -17.59 11.60 -0.89
C ARG A 10 -17.00 11.81 -2.28
N MET A 11 -17.07 13.02 -2.84
CA MET A 11 -16.56 13.29 -4.19
C MET A 11 -15.03 13.18 -4.24
N ILE A 12 -14.36 13.71 -3.22
CA ILE A 12 -12.90 13.65 -3.10
C ILE A 12 -12.47 12.19 -2.85
N GLY A 13 -13.15 11.51 -1.94
CA GLY A 13 -12.86 10.13 -1.59
C GLY A 13 -13.01 9.17 -2.77
N GLU A 14 -14.11 9.23 -3.53
CA GLU A 14 -14.33 8.43 -4.74
C GLU A 14 -13.23 8.68 -5.81
N ALA A 15 -12.83 9.94 -6.00
CA ALA A 15 -11.78 10.29 -6.94
C ALA A 15 -10.40 9.72 -6.53
N ILE A 16 -10.06 9.82 -5.23
CA ILE A 16 -8.82 9.26 -4.68
C ILE A 16 -8.85 7.74 -4.76
N GLU A 17 -9.95 7.09 -4.33
CA GLU A 17 -10.11 5.64 -4.36
C GLU A 17 -9.92 5.10 -5.78
N SER A 18 -10.62 5.68 -6.77
CA SER A 18 -10.48 5.28 -8.17
C SER A 18 -9.04 5.42 -8.67
N ALA A 19 -8.37 6.53 -8.41
CA ALA A 19 -6.99 6.74 -8.83
C ALA A 19 -6.00 5.78 -8.16
N LEU A 20 -6.24 5.41 -6.90
CA LEU A 20 -5.45 4.42 -6.17
C LEU A 20 -5.67 3.01 -6.72
N GLN A 21 -6.92 2.63 -7.03
CA GLN A 21 -7.26 1.35 -7.63
C GLN A 21 -6.66 1.21 -9.03
N ASP A 22 -6.72 2.26 -9.86
CA ASP A 22 -6.05 2.31 -11.17
C ASP A 22 -4.53 2.15 -11.04
N ALA A 23 -3.96 2.68 -9.95
CA ALA A 23 -2.56 2.48 -9.60
C ALA A 23 -2.31 1.12 -8.90
N ALA A 24 -3.35 0.25 -8.79
CA ALA A 24 -3.39 -1.06 -8.15
C ALA A 24 -2.90 -1.10 -6.69
N TYR A 25 -3.30 -0.11 -5.94
CA TYR A 25 -3.33 -0.19 -4.49
C TYR A 25 -4.63 -0.86 -4.06
N ALA A 26 -4.58 -1.71 -3.03
CA ALA A 26 -5.77 -2.11 -2.29
C ALA A 26 -6.17 -0.94 -1.39
N VAL A 27 -7.41 -0.50 -1.48
CA VAL A 27 -7.89 0.68 -0.76
C VAL A 27 -9.00 0.29 0.19
N ASP A 28 -8.83 0.67 1.46
CA ASP A 28 -9.92 0.66 2.43
C ASP A 28 -10.24 2.10 2.76
N TRP A 29 -11.50 2.47 2.63
CA TRP A 29 -11.95 3.83 2.83
C TRP A 29 -12.84 3.96 4.06
N THR A 30 -12.52 4.92 4.93
CA THR A 30 -13.31 5.29 6.11
C THR A 30 -13.65 6.77 6.08
N HIS A 31 -14.82 7.14 6.63
CA HIS A 31 -15.35 8.49 6.54
C HIS A 31 -15.24 9.28 7.84
N ASP A 32 -14.57 8.75 8.84
CA ASP A 32 -14.40 9.42 10.15
C ASP A 32 -13.15 8.90 10.91
N GLY A 33 -12.65 9.73 11.83
CA GLY A 33 -11.43 9.41 12.57
C GLY A 33 -11.54 8.24 13.54
N LEU A 34 -12.73 7.92 14.06
CA LEU A 34 -12.90 6.76 14.96
C LEU A 34 -12.85 5.46 14.16
N SER A 35 -13.55 5.41 13.03
CA SER A 35 -13.51 4.26 12.11
C SER A 35 -12.12 4.00 11.59
N ALA A 36 -11.32 5.05 11.33
CA ALA A 36 -9.92 4.92 10.93
C ALA A 36 -9.07 4.22 12.00
N LEU A 37 -9.24 4.58 13.28
CA LEU A 37 -8.51 3.93 14.38
C LEU A 37 -8.89 2.45 14.52
N VAL A 38 -10.18 2.12 14.38
CA VAL A 38 -10.66 0.72 14.39
C VAL A 38 -10.07 -0.06 13.21
N ALA A 39 -10.04 0.53 12.01
CA ALA A 39 -9.46 -0.12 10.84
C ALA A 39 -7.98 -0.49 11.06
N ILE A 40 -7.19 0.43 11.62
CA ILE A 40 -5.75 0.20 11.88
C ILE A 40 -5.51 -0.84 12.97
N GLU A 41 -6.41 -0.99 13.93
CA GLU A 41 -6.28 -2.02 14.97
C GLU A 41 -6.55 -3.43 14.40
N ASN A 42 -7.42 -3.54 13.40
CA ASN A 42 -7.85 -4.81 12.84
C ASN A 42 -7.08 -5.23 11.59
N GLN A 43 -6.43 -4.29 10.90
CA GLN A 43 -5.77 -4.54 9.63
C GLN A 43 -4.44 -3.78 9.50
N SER A 44 -3.50 -4.39 8.78
CA SER A 44 -2.21 -3.77 8.49
C SER A 44 -2.25 -2.99 7.19
N TYR A 45 -1.79 -1.74 7.23
CA TYR A 45 -1.70 -0.86 6.07
C TYR A 45 -0.25 -0.44 5.82
N ASP A 46 0.06 -0.19 4.55
CA ASP A 46 1.37 0.31 4.13
C ASP A 46 1.48 1.82 4.30
N ILE A 47 0.35 2.54 4.15
CA ILE A 47 0.23 3.99 4.27
C ILE A 47 -1.21 4.38 4.62
N MET A 48 -1.37 5.49 5.32
CA MET A 48 -2.63 6.18 5.55
C MET A 48 -2.64 7.50 4.79
N LEU A 49 -3.71 7.78 4.04
CA LEU A 49 -4.07 9.10 3.53
C LEU A 49 -5.11 9.68 4.47
N LEU A 50 -4.82 10.83 5.09
CA LEU A 50 -5.59 11.33 6.23
C LEU A 50 -6.05 12.77 6.01
N ASP A 51 -7.35 12.98 5.89
CA ASP A 51 -7.90 14.33 6.03
C ASP A 51 -7.87 14.77 7.50
N LEU A 52 -7.71 16.07 7.70
CA LEU A 52 -7.77 16.69 9.03
C LEU A 52 -9.18 17.09 9.44
N GLY A 53 -10.05 17.42 8.48
CA GLY A 53 -11.41 17.94 8.72
C GLY A 53 -12.46 16.87 9.04
N LEU A 54 -12.06 15.76 9.61
CA LEU A 54 -12.93 14.60 9.82
C LEU A 54 -14.00 14.79 10.90
N PRO A 55 -15.19 14.22 10.74
CA PRO A 55 -16.19 14.13 11.79
C PRO A 55 -15.76 13.18 12.91
N LYS A 56 -16.42 13.27 14.06
CA LYS A 56 -16.23 12.48 15.29
C LYS A 56 -14.85 12.63 15.92
N LYS A 57 -13.77 12.60 15.17
CA LYS A 57 -12.41 12.77 15.65
C LYS A 57 -11.55 13.42 14.58
N ASP A 58 -11.02 14.62 14.86
CA ASP A 58 -10.13 15.38 13.95
C ASP A 58 -8.90 14.57 13.57
N GLY A 59 -8.42 14.73 12.33
CA GLY A 59 -7.30 13.94 11.80
C GLY A 59 -6.00 14.11 12.59
N LEU A 60 -5.71 15.30 13.14
CA LEU A 60 -4.55 15.49 14.04
C LEU A 60 -4.67 14.67 15.33
N GLN A 61 -5.89 14.51 15.85
CA GLN A 61 -6.13 13.65 17.02
C GLN A 61 -5.97 12.17 16.67
N VAL A 62 -6.37 11.77 15.44
CA VAL A 62 -6.12 10.41 14.92
C VAL A 62 -4.62 10.16 14.87
N LEU A 63 -3.86 11.03 14.21
CA LEU A 63 -2.41 10.94 14.08
C LEU A 63 -1.72 10.87 15.46
N SER A 64 -2.05 11.77 16.37
CA SER A 64 -1.51 11.79 17.73
C SER A 64 -1.80 10.48 18.47
N SER A 65 -3.03 9.95 18.34
CA SER A 65 -3.41 8.67 18.96
C SER A 65 -2.57 7.50 18.42
N LEU A 66 -2.28 7.47 17.12
CA LEU A 66 -1.43 6.46 16.49
C LEU A 66 0.00 6.54 17.03
N ARG A 67 0.58 7.72 17.05
CA ARG A 67 1.97 7.93 17.53
C ARG A 67 2.13 7.63 19.01
N THR A 68 1.15 7.99 19.84
CA THR A 68 1.13 7.65 21.28
C THR A 68 1.09 6.13 21.51
N LYS A 69 0.41 5.37 20.64
CA LYS A 69 0.38 3.89 20.67
C LYS A 69 1.64 3.25 20.05
N GLY A 70 2.63 4.04 19.62
CA GLY A 70 3.83 3.54 18.96
C GLY A 70 3.61 3.05 17.54
N ASN A 71 2.44 3.33 16.94
CA ASN A 71 2.19 2.97 15.55
C ASN A 71 2.89 3.95 14.61
N LEU A 72 3.85 3.44 13.84
CA LEU A 72 4.69 4.19 12.90
C LEU A 72 4.24 4.02 11.45
N ILE A 73 2.96 3.70 11.19
CA ILE A 73 2.45 3.70 9.83
C ILE A 73 2.75 5.03 9.15
N PRO A 74 3.21 5.05 7.88
CA PRO A 74 3.35 6.29 7.13
C PRO A 74 2.01 7.00 7.01
N VAL A 75 2.01 8.30 7.25
CA VAL A 75 0.81 9.14 7.14
C VAL A 75 1.09 10.31 6.20
N LEU A 76 0.31 10.39 5.12
CA LEU A 76 0.25 11.53 4.22
C LEU A 76 -1.03 12.30 4.53
N ILE A 77 -0.89 13.52 5.05
CA ILE A 77 -2.03 14.39 5.31
C ILE A 77 -2.53 14.98 3.98
N ILE A 78 -3.84 15.02 3.83
CA ILE A 78 -4.55 15.66 2.70
C ILE A 78 -5.56 16.63 3.30
N SER A 79 -5.37 17.94 3.15
CA SER A 79 -6.23 18.90 3.86
C SER A 79 -6.43 20.21 3.11
N ALA A 80 -7.58 20.85 3.35
CA ALA A 80 -7.84 22.22 2.90
C ALA A 80 -7.21 23.31 3.81
N ARG A 81 -6.60 22.91 4.95
CA ARG A 81 -5.91 23.84 5.84
C ARG A 81 -4.59 24.25 5.22
N ASP A 82 -4.52 25.50 4.70
CA ASP A 82 -3.40 26.02 3.92
C ASP A 82 -2.40 26.86 4.74
N ALA A 83 -2.77 27.24 5.97
CA ALA A 83 -1.89 27.99 6.85
C ALA A 83 -0.57 27.22 7.10
N VAL A 84 0.53 27.96 7.09
CA VAL A 84 1.88 27.39 7.32
C VAL A 84 1.93 26.70 8.70
N GLU A 85 1.30 27.31 9.70
CA GLU A 85 1.22 26.80 11.05
C GLU A 85 0.51 25.44 11.13
N ASP A 86 -0.53 25.22 10.35
CA ASP A 86 -1.25 23.94 10.31
C ASP A 86 -0.41 22.83 9.66
N ARG A 87 0.34 23.17 8.62
CA ARG A 87 1.28 22.21 7.99
C ARG A 87 2.42 21.83 8.95
N ILE A 88 2.98 22.81 9.66
CA ILE A 88 4.01 22.56 10.67
C ILE A 88 3.45 21.66 11.77
N LYS A 89 2.26 21.97 12.32
CA LYS A 89 1.60 21.13 13.33
C LYS A 89 1.38 19.68 12.86
N GLY A 90 0.96 19.50 11.62
CA GLY A 90 0.76 18.16 11.04
C GLY A 90 2.06 17.36 10.95
N LEU A 91 3.13 17.99 10.46
CA LEU A 91 4.45 17.36 10.34
C LEU A 91 5.08 17.08 11.73
N ASP A 92 5.01 18.02 12.66
CA ASP A 92 5.53 17.85 14.01
C ASP A 92 4.74 16.80 14.82
N ALA A 93 3.44 16.62 14.51
CA ALA A 93 2.64 15.53 15.05
C ALA A 93 3.05 14.15 14.52
N GLY A 94 3.97 14.10 13.56
CA GLY A 94 4.54 12.87 13.01
C GLY A 94 3.93 12.41 11.68
N ALA A 95 3.35 13.32 10.90
CA ALA A 95 3.05 13.02 9.49
C ALA A 95 4.33 12.97 8.65
N ASP A 96 4.33 12.16 7.61
CA ASP A 96 5.49 11.97 6.72
C ASP A 96 5.52 12.96 5.55
N ASP A 97 4.35 13.50 5.15
CA ASP A 97 4.21 14.58 4.17
C ASP A 97 2.81 15.20 4.29
N TYR A 98 2.59 16.32 3.54
CA TYR A 98 1.36 17.09 3.57
C TYR A 98 0.98 17.55 2.15
N VAL A 99 -0.27 17.36 1.77
CA VAL A 99 -0.85 17.78 0.48
C VAL A 99 -2.01 18.73 0.73
N LEU A 100 -1.99 19.87 0.04
CA LEU A 100 -3.08 20.85 0.11
C LEU A 100 -4.17 20.53 -0.91
N LYS A 101 -5.43 20.60 -0.48
CA LYS A 101 -6.60 20.60 -1.38
C LYS A 101 -6.80 22.03 -1.96
N PRO A 102 -7.09 22.18 -3.27
CA PRO A 102 -7.16 21.14 -4.30
C PRO A 102 -5.78 20.67 -4.79
N PHE A 103 -5.66 19.42 -5.20
CA PHE A 103 -4.42 18.83 -5.71
C PHE A 103 -4.68 18.01 -6.98
N GLU A 104 -3.62 17.77 -7.74
CA GLU A 104 -3.65 16.84 -8.85
C GLU A 104 -3.41 15.41 -8.38
N MET A 105 -4.18 14.43 -8.89
CA MET A 105 -4.02 13.01 -8.52
C MET A 105 -2.60 12.48 -8.78
N THR A 106 -1.98 12.96 -9.85
CA THR A 106 -0.58 12.63 -10.18
C THR A 106 0.40 13.11 -9.10
N GLU A 107 0.17 14.28 -8.49
CA GLU A 107 0.95 14.80 -7.37
C GLU A 107 0.74 13.93 -6.13
N LEU A 108 -0.51 13.65 -5.77
CA LEU A 108 -0.83 12.80 -4.61
C LEU A 108 -0.12 11.44 -4.71
N LEU A 109 -0.24 10.76 -5.86
CA LEU A 109 0.41 9.48 -6.09
C LEU A 109 1.94 9.58 -6.07
N ALA A 110 2.53 10.68 -6.54
CA ALA A 110 3.97 10.89 -6.50
C ALA A 110 4.47 11.09 -5.05
N ARG A 111 3.78 11.88 -4.24
CA ARG A 111 4.10 12.08 -2.83
C ARG A 111 3.93 10.80 -2.01
N MET A 112 2.85 10.07 -2.24
CA MET A 112 2.61 8.78 -1.60
C MET A 112 3.78 7.81 -1.88
N ARG A 113 4.23 7.71 -3.14
CA ARG A 113 5.43 6.90 -3.47
C ARG A 113 6.68 7.40 -2.76
N ALA A 114 6.87 8.73 -2.63
CA ALA A 114 8.01 9.29 -1.93
C ALA A 114 7.99 8.96 -0.42
N VAL A 115 6.84 9.04 0.22
CA VAL A 115 6.63 8.66 1.62
C VAL A 115 6.93 7.17 1.84
N LEU A 116 6.35 6.31 1.02
CA LEU A 116 6.59 4.85 1.08
C LEU A 116 8.07 4.50 0.89
N ARG A 117 8.78 5.23 0.03
CA ARG A 117 10.22 5.04 -0.20
C ARG A 117 11.07 5.42 1.03
N ARG A 118 10.75 6.54 1.71
CA ARG A 118 11.52 7.03 2.87
C ARG A 118 11.49 6.06 4.05
N LYS A 119 10.38 5.40 4.32
CA LYS A 119 10.26 4.42 5.41
C LYS A 119 11.18 3.20 5.25
N GLY A 120 11.69 2.96 4.06
CA GLY A 120 12.66 1.89 3.79
C GLY A 120 14.13 2.23 4.16
N GLY A 121 14.41 3.43 4.68
CA GLY A 121 15.78 3.90 5.02
C GLY A 121 16.76 3.62 3.87
N VAL A 122 17.16 4.64 3.10
CA VAL A 122 17.87 4.51 1.80
C VAL A 122 16.95 3.88 0.74
N ALA A 123 16.86 4.44 -0.47
CA ALA A 123 16.02 3.91 -1.58
C ALA A 123 15.83 2.40 -1.41
N ARG A 124 14.58 1.93 -1.11
CA ARG A 124 14.40 0.51 -0.73
C ARG A 124 15.28 -0.30 -1.66
N PRO A 125 16.31 -0.98 -1.18
CA PRO A 125 17.10 -1.80 -2.05
C PRO A 125 16.11 -2.72 -2.74
N ALA A 126 16.30 -2.92 -4.04
CA ALA A 126 15.47 -3.85 -4.77
C ALA A 126 15.30 -5.09 -3.90
N MET A 127 14.05 -5.50 -3.68
CA MET A 127 13.79 -6.67 -2.83
C MET A 127 14.36 -7.88 -3.55
N SER A 128 15.23 -8.62 -2.90
CA SER A 128 15.83 -9.81 -3.49
C SER A 128 15.55 -11.05 -2.66
N ASN A 129 15.27 -12.14 -3.36
CA ASN A 129 15.32 -13.49 -2.79
C ASN A 129 16.45 -14.33 -3.42
N GLY A 130 17.41 -13.65 -4.07
CA GLY A 130 18.53 -14.25 -4.80
C GLY A 130 18.22 -14.63 -6.25
N LEU A 131 16.99 -14.99 -6.57
CA LEU A 131 16.53 -15.32 -7.92
C LEU A 131 15.83 -14.16 -8.61
N ILE A 132 15.06 -13.39 -7.85
CA ILE A 132 14.24 -12.27 -8.31
C ILE A 132 14.74 -11.02 -7.61
N LEU A 133 15.02 -9.98 -8.38
CA LEU A 133 15.23 -8.63 -7.90
C LEU A 133 13.99 -7.81 -8.28
N LEU A 134 13.25 -7.31 -7.30
CA LEU A 134 12.04 -6.52 -7.49
C LEU A 134 12.31 -5.07 -7.10
N ASP A 135 12.18 -4.15 -8.05
CA ASP A 135 12.27 -2.71 -7.78
C ASP A 135 10.87 -2.12 -7.51
N PRO A 136 10.59 -1.70 -6.26
CA PRO A 136 9.31 -1.09 -5.91
C PRO A 136 9.08 0.27 -6.59
N THR A 137 10.12 0.94 -7.09
CA THR A 137 10.02 2.26 -7.69
C THR A 137 9.58 2.19 -9.15
N THR A 138 10.20 1.27 -9.92
CA THR A 138 9.90 1.09 -11.35
C THR A 138 8.81 0.06 -11.60
N ARG A 139 8.49 -0.77 -10.59
CA ARG A 139 7.62 -1.96 -10.70
C ARG A 139 8.19 -2.99 -11.69
N GLU A 140 9.49 -3.06 -11.79
CA GLU A 140 10.18 -4.01 -12.62
C GLU A 140 10.78 -5.14 -11.78
N ALA A 141 10.79 -6.33 -12.35
CA ALA A 141 11.49 -7.47 -11.77
C ALA A 141 12.63 -7.90 -12.70
N VAL A 142 13.77 -8.24 -12.11
CA VAL A 142 14.91 -8.82 -12.84
C VAL A 142 15.05 -10.27 -12.46
N VAL A 143 15.07 -11.16 -13.45
CA VAL A 143 15.27 -12.60 -13.28
C VAL A 143 16.23 -13.09 -14.36
N GLY A 144 17.32 -13.75 -13.94
CA GLY A 144 18.34 -14.25 -14.88
C GLY A 144 18.96 -13.16 -15.76
N GLY A 145 19.04 -11.92 -15.26
CA GLY A 145 19.56 -10.76 -16.00
C GLY A 145 18.56 -10.09 -16.93
N ASN A 146 17.34 -10.62 -17.07
CA ASN A 146 16.30 -10.03 -17.90
C ASN A 146 15.37 -9.16 -17.05
N THR A 147 15.15 -7.90 -17.48
CA THR A 147 14.18 -6.99 -16.85
C THR A 147 12.79 -7.22 -17.43
N VAL A 148 11.82 -7.40 -16.54
CA VAL A 148 10.42 -7.66 -16.87
C VAL A 148 9.54 -6.63 -16.20
N ARG A 149 8.72 -5.94 -16.98
CA ARG A 149 7.73 -5.00 -16.45
C ARG A 149 6.48 -5.74 -15.97
N LEU A 150 6.10 -5.46 -14.73
CA LEU A 150 4.91 -6.04 -14.11
C LEU A 150 3.72 -5.09 -14.24
N SER A 151 2.53 -5.66 -14.45
CA SER A 151 1.31 -4.89 -14.22
C SER A 151 1.19 -4.56 -12.73
N ALA A 152 0.34 -3.63 -12.40
CA ALA A 152 0.20 -3.17 -11.03
C ALA A 152 -0.27 -4.30 -10.07
N ARG A 153 -1.20 -5.16 -10.49
CA ARG A 153 -1.66 -6.33 -9.69
C ARG A 153 -0.57 -7.42 -9.59
N GLU A 154 0.14 -7.69 -10.68
CA GLU A 154 1.29 -8.61 -10.66
C GLU A 154 2.38 -8.13 -9.69
N PHE A 155 2.68 -6.82 -9.73
CA PHE A 155 3.63 -6.22 -8.80
C PHE A 155 3.14 -6.34 -7.36
N SER A 156 1.88 -6.00 -7.07
CA SER A 156 1.32 -6.08 -5.72
C SER A 156 1.41 -7.50 -5.16
N LEU A 157 1.06 -8.51 -5.95
CA LEU A 157 1.16 -9.91 -5.54
C LEU A 157 2.61 -10.34 -5.29
N LEU A 158 3.51 -10.07 -6.25
CA LEU A 158 4.92 -10.43 -6.10
C LEU A 158 5.57 -9.70 -4.93
N HIS A 159 5.31 -8.41 -4.76
CA HIS A 159 5.79 -7.62 -3.63
C HIS A 159 5.35 -8.24 -2.30
N THR A 160 4.08 -8.62 -2.19
CA THR A 160 3.53 -9.27 -0.98
C THR A 160 4.26 -10.56 -0.64
N LEU A 161 4.53 -11.41 -1.62
CA LEU A 161 5.28 -12.65 -1.44
C LEU A 161 6.76 -12.40 -1.09
N MET A 162 7.34 -11.30 -1.59
CA MET A 162 8.75 -10.94 -1.39
C MET A 162 9.01 -10.16 -0.08
N ILE A 163 8.00 -9.72 0.66
CA ILE A 163 8.18 -9.13 2.00
C ILE A 163 8.87 -10.14 2.95
N ARG A 164 8.49 -11.43 2.87
CA ARG A 164 9.07 -12.51 3.66
C ARG A 164 9.30 -13.74 2.77
N PRO A 165 10.42 -13.80 2.02
CA PRO A 165 10.73 -14.97 1.21
C PRO A 165 10.75 -16.24 2.07
N GLY A 166 10.12 -17.30 1.58
CA GLY A 166 9.94 -18.57 2.31
C GLY A 166 8.66 -18.65 3.15
N ALA A 167 7.98 -17.55 3.43
CA ALA A 167 6.66 -17.59 4.08
C ALA A 167 5.61 -18.03 3.06
N ILE A 168 4.72 -18.95 3.51
CA ILE A 168 3.58 -19.39 2.71
C ILE A 168 2.40 -18.48 3.04
N LEU A 169 1.79 -17.92 2.02
CA LEU A 169 0.58 -17.11 2.14
C LEU A 169 -0.60 -17.87 1.52
N SER A 170 -1.70 -17.93 2.25
CA SER A 170 -2.95 -18.54 1.77
C SER A 170 -3.58 -17.67 0.67
N ARG A 171 -4.62 -18.20 0.00
CA ARG A 171 -5.40 -17.43 -0.96
C ARG A 171 -6.00 -16.19 -0.29
N SER A 172 -6.66 -16.34 0.85
CA SER A 172 -7.28 -15.22 1.56
C SER A 172 -6.25 -14.18 1.99
N ASP A 173 -5.06 -14.59 2.48
CA ASP A 173 -3.99 -13.63 2.81
C ASP A 173 -3.53 -12.82 1.60
N LEU A 174 -3.51 -13.42 0.41
CA LEU A 174 -3.12 -12.75 -0.82
C LEU A 174 -4.24 -11.84 -1.33
N GLU A 175 -5.49 -12.31 -1.31
CA GLU A 175 -6.66 -11.51 -1.65
C GLU A 175 -6.73 -10.26 -0.77
N ASP A 176 -6.66 -10.40 0.54
CA ASP A 176 -6.68 -9.30 1.51
C ASP A 176 -5.57 -8.26 1.28
N ARG A 177 -4.43 -8.65 0.73
CA ARG A 177 -3.28 -7.76 0.51
C ARG A 177 -3.20 -7.15 -0.88
N VAL A 178 -3.85 -7.78 -1.85
CA VAL A 178 -3.85 -7.36 -3.26
C VAL A 178 -5.10 -6.57 -3.60
N TYR A 179 -6.22 -6.83 -2.91
CA TYR A 179 -7.51 -6.20 -3.12
C TYR A 179 -7.96 -5.43 -1.87
N GLY A 180 -8.71 -4.35 -2.08
CA GLY A 180 -9.30 -3.54 -1.01
C GLY A 180 -10.65 -4.08 -0.53
N TRP A 181 -11.24 -3.40 0.45
CA TRP A 181 -12.60 -3.69 0.87
C TRP A 181 -13.58 -3.45 -0.30
N ASN A 182 -14.62 -4.28 -0.36
CA ASN A 182 -15.69 -4.18 -1.36
C ASN A 182 -15.23 -4.36 -2.83
N GLU A 183 -13.99 -4.75 -3.10
CA GLU A 183 -13.63 -5.22 -4.44
C GLU A 183 -14.19 -6.64 -4.65
N GLU A 184 -15.04 -6.80 -5.66
CA GLU A 184 -15.46 -8.14 -6.10
C GLU A 184 -14.25 -8.88 -6.71
N VAL A 185 -13.80 -9.92 -6.03
CA VAL A 185 -12.67 -10.74 -6.46
C VAL A 185 -13.20 -12.03 -7.08
N GLU A 186 -12.89 -12.25 -8.35
CA GLU A 186 -13.19 -13.54 -8.97
C GLU A 186 -12.47 -14.68 -8.26
N SER A 187 -13.14 -15.81 -8.10
CA SER A 187 -12.65 -16.95 -7.32
C SER A 187 -11.29 -17.52 -7.76
N ASN A 188 -10.81 -17.16 -8.94
CA ASN A 188 -9.53 -17.60 -9.53
C ASN A 188 -8.55 -16.44 -9.78
N ALA A 189 -8.82 -15.23 -9.25
CA ALA A 189 -8.03 -14.03 -9.54
C ALA A 189 -6.56 -14.18 -9.12
N ILE A 190 -6.30 -14.76 -7.95
CA ILE A 190 -4.94 -15.01 -7.46
C ILE A 190 -4.21 -16.01 -8.35
N GLU A 191 -4.86 -17.11 -8.74
CA GLU A 191 -4.27 -18.12 -9.62
C GLU A 191 -3.93 -17.54 -10.98
N PHE A 192 -4.79 -16.67 -11.52
CA PHE A 192 -4.54 -15.97 -12.78
C PHE A 192 -3.28 -15.08 -12.67
N LEU A 193 -3.15 -14.30 -11.60
CA LEU A 193 -1.97 -13.48 -11.36
C LEU A 193 -0.70 -14.31 -11.16
N ILE A 194 -0.79 -15.43 -10.43
CA ILE A 194 0.32 -16.39 -10.27
C ILE A 194 0.75 -16.97 -11.60
N HIS A 195 -0.22 -17.36 -12.45
CA HIS A 195 0.07 -17.86 -13.79
C HIS A 195 0.78 -16.80 -14.65
N ALA A 196 0.28 -15.57 -14.64
CA ALA A 196 0.89 -14.46 -15.38
C ALA A 196 2.32 -14.16 -14.90
N LEU A 197 2.54 -14.14 -13.59
CA LEU A 197 3.88 -13.97 -13.00
C LEU A 197 4.82 -15.11 -13.39
N ARG A 198 4.37 -16.37 -13.33
CA ARG A 198 5.19 -17.52 -13.74
C ARG A 198 5.56 -17.47 -15.22
N LYS A 199 4.66 -17.00 -16.07
CA LYS A 199 4.94 -16.82 -17.51
C LYS A 199 6.05 -15.77 -17.72
N LYS A 200 6.10 -14.73 -16.89
CA LYS A 200 7.08 -13.64 -16.98
C LYS A 200 8.41 -13.95 -16.28
N LEU A 201 8.34 -14.60 -15.12
CA LEU A 201 9.51 -14.78 -14.23
C LEU A 201 10.05 -16.22 -14.22
N GLY A 202 9.35 -17.13 -14.89
CA GLY A 202 9.66 -18.57 -14.88
C GLY A 202 8.83 -19.34 -13.83
N ASN A 203 8.59 -20.62 -14.13
CA ASN A 203 7.69 -21.48 -13.33
C ASN A 203 8.17 -21.70 -11.88
N SER A 204 9.48 -21.60 -11.64
CA SER A 204 10.09 -21.77 -10.31
C SER A 204 10.00 -20.53 -9.43
N ALA A 205 9.65 -19.36 -9.98
CA ALA A 205 9.62 -18.08 -9.29
C ALA A 205 8.65 -18.09 -8.08
N ILE A 206 7.48 -18.69 -8.27
CA ILE A 206 6.46 -18.83 -7.22
C ILE A 206 6.11 -20.31 -7.07
N LYS A 207 6.33 -20.84 -5.87
CA LYS A 207 6.02 -22.23 -5.53
C LYS A 207 4.59 -22.33 -4.98
N ASN A 208 3.89 -23.39 -5.38
CA ASN A 208 2.61 -23.77 -4.79
C ASN A 208 2.87 -24.80 -3.69
N VAL A 209 2.37 -24.54 -2.50
CA VAL A 209 2.32 -25.50 -1.41
C VAL A 209 0.90 -26.05 -1.35
N ARG A 210 0.73 -27.28 -1.85
CA ARG A 210 -0.60 -27.87 -2.08
C ARG A 210 -1.46 -27.82 -0.81
N GLY A 211 -2.66 -27.28 -0.95
CA GLY A 211 -3.63 -27.15 0.14
C GLY A 211 -3.34 -26.03 1.16
N VAL A 212 -2.23 -25.27 1.00
CA VAL A 212 -1.83 -24.24 1.95
C VAL A 212 -1.76 -22.86 1.28
N GLY A 213 -1.07 -22.72 0.13
CA GLY A 213 -0.92 -21.43 -0.54
C GLY A 213 0.31 -21.34 -1.43
N TRP A 214 0.87 -20.14 -1.54
CA TRP A 214 2.01 -19.83 -2.40
C TRP A 214 3.13 -19.13 -1.65
N MET A 215 4.33 -19.27 -2.16
CA MET A 215 5.53 -18.61 -1.64
C MET A 215 6.55 -18.34 -2.76
N VAL A 216 7.43 -17.37 -2.57
CA VAL A 216 8.72 -17.28 -3.26
C VAL A 216 9.77 -17.98 -2.39
N SER A 217 10.72 -18.68 -3.03
CA SER A 217 11.77 -19.36 -2.28
C SER A 217 12.68 -18.34 -1.60
N LYS A 218 13.17 -18.68 -0.42
CA LYS A 218 14.32 -18.01 0.18
C LYS A 218 15.57 -18.64 -0.43
N GLU A 219 16.54 -17.82 -0.87
CA GLU A 219 17.86 -18.34 -1.22
C GLU A 219 18.53 -18.90 0.03
N ASN A 220 19.15 -20.05 -0.13
CA ASN A 220 20.03 -20.62 0.90
C ASN A 220 21.38 -19.93 0.87
#